data_0929b667ab55466e65525edb70512574
#
_entry.id   0929b667ab55466e65525edb70512574
#
_cell.length_a   1.000
_cell.length_b   1.000
_cell.length_c   1.000
_cell.angle_alpha   90.00
_cell.angle_beta   90.00
_cell.angle_gamma   90.00
#
_symmetry.space_group_name_H-M   'P 1'
#
loop_
_entity.id
_entity.type
_entity.pdbx_description
1 polymer ?
#
loop_
_entity_poly.entity_id
_entity_poly.type
_entity_poly.pdbx_seq_one_letter_code
_entity_poly.pdbx_strand_id
1 'polypeptide(L)'
;ACGLTAYAVGVLVDVLIAGDVLTKADDGKLALTKTGQCLLLDEMTRVNFNFTADVCYRGMDHLTEALTEGKPSGLKELGDWETIYPAISQLPHPARESWFAFDHYYSDRYFVMLAEELRDRLNPQTLFDVGGNTGKFAAACLKAMPQTRVTLIDLPQQCATACSNSILAPFADRFSAAEVDWLKPDCFPAVGHKADVIWMSQ
;
A
#
# COMPACT_ATOMS: atom_id res chain seq x y z
N ALA A 1 12.07 9.06 31.23
CA ALA A 1 12.39 7.67 31.56
C ALA A 1 11.45 6.76 30.79
N CYS A 2 11.96 5.73 30.10
CA CYS A 2 11.18 4.83 29.24
C CYS A 2 10.45 3.69 30.01
N GLY A 3 10.49 3.68 31.33
CA GLY A 3 9.86 2.65 32.18
C GLY A 3 10.53 1.28 32.15
N LEU A 4 11.68 1.14 31.47
CA LEU A 4 12.43 -0.11 31.40
C LEU A 4 13.44 -0.24 32.54
N THR A 5 13.71 -1.48 32.95
CA THR A 5 14.79 -1.78 33.91
C THR A 5 16.16 -1.57 33.27
N ALA A 6 17.20 -1.34 34.07
CA ALA A 6 18.58 -1.22 33.58
C ALA A 6 19.03 -2.46 32.81
N TYR A 7 18.61 -3.65 33.26
CA TYR A 7 18.88 -4.92 32.56
C TYR A 7 18.25 -4.93 31.15
N ALA A 8 16.97 -4.58 31.04
CA ALA A 8 16.29 -4.55 29.75
C ALA A 8 16.94 -3.54 28.78
N VAL A 9 17.30 -2.35 29.26
CA VAL A 9 18.05 -1.36 28.48
C VAL A 9 19.39 -1.90 28.02
N GLY A 10 20.16 -2.59 28.91
CA GLY A 10 21.42 -3.22 28.56
C GLY A 10 21.28 -4.23 27.43
N VAL A 11 20.31 -5.15 27.52
CA VAL A 11 20.04 -6.16 26.48
C VAL A 11 19.69 -5.49 25.15
N LEU A 12 18.81 -4.49 25.15
CA LEU A 12 18.44 -3.76 23.92
C LEU A 12 19.65 -3.07 23.30
N VAL A 13 20.48 -2.41 24.10
CA VAL A 13 21.69 -1.72 23.63
C VAL A 13 22.68 -2.71 23.02
N ASP A 14 22.91 -3.84 23.66
CA ASP A 14 23.83 -4.87 23.15
C ASP A 14 23.36 -5.44 21.80
N VAL A 15 22.06 -5.72 21.67
CA VAL A 15 21.47 -6.20 20.40
C VAL A 15 21.57 -5.12 19.32
N LEU A 16 21.28 -3.86 19.65
CA LEU A 16 21.33 -2.77 18.68
C LEU A 16 22.77 -2.43 18.24
N ILE A 17 23.76 -2.61 19.12
CA ILE A 17 25.19 -2.49 18.76
C ILE A 17 25.59 -3.69 17.86
N ALA A 18 25.21 -4.91 18.22
CA ALA A 18 25.49 -6.10 17.41
C ALA A 18 24.84 -6.02 16.01
N GLY A 19 23.66 -5.40 15.90
CA GLY A 19 22.96 -5.13 14.66
C GLY A 19 23.42 -3.89 13.89
N ASP A 20 24.52 -3.25 14.28
CA ASP A 20 25.04 -2.01 13.68
C ASP A 20 24.01 -0.84 13.63
N VAL A 21 23.09 -0.80 14.58
CA VAL A 21 22.13 0.30 14.74
C VAL A 21 22.68 1.40 15.64
N LEU A 22 23.35 0.98 16.72
CA LEU A 22 24.03 1.86 17.66
C LEU A 22 25.55 1.62 17.64
N THR A 23 26.28 2.66 18.00
CA THR A 23 27.71 2.57 18.34
C THR A 23 27.93 3.20 19.70
N LYS A 24 28.97 2.75 20.39
CA LYS A 24 29.40 3.30 21.69
C LYS A 24 30.69 4.06 21.48
N ALA A 25 30.68 5.34 21.83
CA ALA A 25 31.86 6.20 21.81
C ALA A 25 32.79 5.91 23.02
N ASP A 26 34.03 6.38 22.95
CA ASP A 26 35.04 6.17 24.00
C ASP A 26 34.62 6.75 25.36
N ASP A 27 33.80 7.81 25.36
CA ASP A 27 33.21 8.41 26.56
C ASP A 27 32.00 7.63 27.12
N GLY A 28 31.67 6.49 26.51
CA GLY A 28 30.57 5.63 26.91
C GLY A 28 29.20 6.05 26.40
N LYS A 29 29.08 7.15 25.67
CA LYS A 29 27.82 7.58 25.06
C LYS A 29 27.45 6.72 23.87
N LEU A 30 26.14 6.58 23.65
CA LEU A 30 25.57 5.89 22.51
C LEU A 30 25.25 6.90 21.40
N ALA A 31 25.54 6.51 20.17
CA ALA A 31 25.19 7.25 18.96
C ALA A 31 24.56 6.33 17.93
N LEU A 32 23.74 6.89 17.06
CA LEU A 32 23.22 6.17 15.90
C LEU A 32 24.32 5.99 14.84
N THR A 33 24.44 4.80 14.31
CA THR A 33 25.20 4.55 13.09
C THR A 33 24.43 5.09 11.86
N LYS A 34 24.99 4.94 10.65
CA LYS A 34 24.24 5.21 9.41
C LYS A 34 23.00 4.31 9.27
N THR A 35 23.14 3.03 9.62
CA THR A 35 22.04 2.07 9.66
C THR A 35 20.94 2.54 10.61
N GLY A 36 21.31 2.93 11.84
CA GLY A 36 20.36 3.47 12.82
C GLY A 36 19.68 4.76 12.35
N GLN A 37 20.42 5.65 11.69
CA GLN A 37 19.84 6.86 11.10
C GLN A 37 18.85 6.53 9.98
N CYS A 38 19.16 5.60 9.07
CA CYS A 38 18.24 5.15 8.04
C CYS A 38 16.96 4.56 8.65
N LEU A 39 17.06 3.67 9.65
CA LEU A 39 15.89 3.08 10.30
C LEU A 39 14.95 4.11 10.93
N LEU A 40 15.48 5.22 11.46
CA LEU A 40 14.68 6.23 12.15
C LEU A 40 14.23 7.39 11.26
N LEU A 41 15.05 7.79 10.28
CA LEU A 41 14.89 9.06 9.57
C LEU A 41 14.53 8.88 8.09
N ASP A 42 14.91 7.76 7.47
CA ASP A 42 14.55 7.48 6.09
C ASP A 42 13.11 6.95 6.00
N GLU A 43 12.27 7.67 5.27
CA GLU A 43 10.85 7.34 5.15
C GLU A 43 10.63 5.98 4.49
N MET A 44 11.36 5.67 3.42
CA MET A 44 11.26 4.40 2.72
C MET A 44 11.59 3.22 3.65
N THR A 45 12.72 3.33 4.36
CA THR A 45 13.16 2.30 5.29
C THR A 45 12.13 2.09 6.40
N ARG A 46 11.61 3.18 6.98
CA ARG A 46 10.60 3.12 8.05
C ARG A 46 9.29 2.49 7.57
N VAL A 47 8.81 2.87 6.39
CA VAL A 47 7.57 2.32 5.82
C VAL A 47 7.71 0.82 5.57
N ASN A 48 8.82 0.38 4.97
CA ASN A 48 9.08 -1.05 4.74
C ASN A 48 9.26 -1.83 6.04
N PHE A 49 9.96 -1.24 7.01
CA PHE A 49 10.17 -1.87 8.32
C PHE A 49 8.84 -2.07 9.06
N ASN A 50 8.00 -1.04 9.11
CA ASN A 50 6.70 -1.12 9.77
C ASN A 50 5.79 -2.12 9.06
N PHE A 51 5.72 -2.11 7.73
CA PHE A 51 4.94 -3.09 6.98
C PHE A 51 5.40 -4.52 7.28
N THR A 52 6.70 -4.76 7.28
CA THR A 52 7.25 -6.08 7.61
C THR A 52 6.91 -6.49 9.04
N ALA A 53 7.08 -5.59 10.01
CA ALA A 53 6.86 -5.89 11.42
C ALA A 53 5.37 -6.10 11.76
N ASP A 54 4.50 -5.22 11.25
CA ASP A 54 3.09 -5.17 11.66
C ASP A 54 2.19 -6.08 10.83
N VAL A 55 2.53 -6.28 9.55
CA VAL A 55 1.70 -7.05 8.61
C VAL A 55 2.26 -8.44 8.36
N CYS A 56 3.59 -8.57 8.12
CA CYS A 56 4.15 -9.82 7.61
C CYS A 56 4.70 -10.73 8.71
N TYR A 57 5.34 -10.17 9.74
CA TYR A 57 6.23 -10.91 10.64
C TYR A 57 5.55 -12.08 11.33
N ARG A 58 4.38 -11.86 11.94
CA ARG A 58 3.64 -12.93 12.63
C ARG A 58 3.11 -13.99 11.66
N GLY A 59 2.70 -13.57 10.48
CA GLY A 59 2.22 -14.48 9.44
C GLY A 59 3.27 -15.48 8.98
N MET A 60 4.56 -15.16 9.11
CA MET A 60 5.66 -16.07 8.73
C MET A 60 5.73 -17.34 9.59
N ASP A 61 5.19 -17.34 10.80
CA ASP A 61 5.12 -18.55 11.65
C ASP A 61 4.25 -19.65 11.00
N HIS A 62 3.38 -19.27 10.06
CA HIS A 62 2.46 -20.15 9.32
C HIS A 62 2.96 -20.47 7.90
N LEU A 63 4.23 -20.18 7.58
CA LEU A 63 4.79 -20.39 6.23
C LEU A 63 4.67 -21.85 5.77
N THR A 64 5.02 -22.81 6.64
CA THR A 64 4.93 -24.24 6.31
C THR A 64 3.49 -24.65 5.99
N GLU A 65 2.53 -24.20 6.80
CA GLU A 65 1.10 -24.46 6.60
C GLU A 65 0.63 -23.85 5.26
N ALA A 66 0.98 -22.59 5.00
CA ALA A 66 0.61 -21.90 3.77
C ALA A 66 1.13 -22.61 2.51
N LEU A 67 2.38 -23.07 2.54
CA LEU A 67 2.98 -23.82 1.42
C LEU A 67 2.36 -25.22 1.24
N THR A 68 1.95 -25.87 2.33
CA THR A 68 1.36 -27.21 2.29
C THR A 68 -0.08 -27.17 1.78
N GLU A 69 -0.86 -26.16 2.20
CA GLU A 69 -2.29 -26.05 1.91
C GLU A 69 -2.59 -25.18 0.68
N GLY A 70 -1.61 -24.44 0.19
CA GLY A 70 -1.80 -23.49 -0.93
C GLY A 70 -2.73 -22.32 -0.58
N LYS A 71 -2.73 -21.91 0.71
CA LYS A 71 -3.58 -20.84 1.26
C LYS A 71 -2.75 -19.81 2.01
N PRO A 72 -3.22 -18.58 2.15
CA PRO A 72 -2.53 -17.55 2.93
C PRO A 72 -2.72 -17.75 4.44
N SER A 73 -2.25 -18.88 4.98
CA SER A 73 -2.51 -19.31 6.37
C SER A 73 -2.02 -18.31 7.42
N GLY A 74 -1.01 -17.50 7.10
CA GLY A 74 -0.53 -16.42 7.98
C GLY A 74 -1.52 -15.28 8.18
N LEU A 75 -2.53 -15.17 7.32
CA LEU A 75 -3.53 -14.12 7.40
C LEU A 75 -4.37 -14.21 8.69
N LYS A 76 -4.50 -15.41 9.27
CA LYS A 76 -5.20 -15.64 10.55
C LYS A 76 -4.65 -14.84 11.74
N GLU A 77 -3.40 -14.37 11.66
CA GLU A 77 -2.82 -13.48 12.67
C GLU A 77 -3.44 -12.07 12.66
N LEU A 78 -4.08 -11.70 11.57
CA LEU A 78 -4.74 -10.40 11.38
C LEU A 78 -6.26 -10.52 11.45
N GLY A 79 -6.83 -11.65 11.02
CA GLY A 79 -8.26 -11.93 11.03
C GLY A 79 -8.63 -13.18 10.22
N ASP A 80 -9.92 -13.51 10.20
CA ASP A 80 -10.44 -14.70 9.54
C ASP A 80 -11.01 -14.34 8.16
N TRP A 81 -10.12 -14.32 7.16
CA TRP A 81 -10.46 -14.02 5.76
C TRP A 81 -9.75 -14.98 4.81
N GLU A 82 -10.37 -15.30 3.70
CA GLU A 82 -9.74 -16.11 2.65
C GLU A 82 -8.59 -15.38 1.94
N THR A 83 -8.73 -14.06 1.77
CA THR A 83 -7.70 -13.17 1.20
C THR A 83 -7.68 -11.85 1.94
N ILE A 84 -6.58 -11.10 1.82
CA ILE A 84 -6.42 -9.81 2.49
C ILE A 84 -7.30 -8.70 1.89
N TYR A 85 -7.61 -8.77 0.59
CA TYR A 85 -8.19 -7.65 -0.15
C TYR A 85 -9.54 -7.14 0.38
N PRO A 86 -10.53 -7.99 0.70
CA PRO A 86 -11.79 -7.52 1.28
C PRO A 86 -11.64 -6.95 2.69
N ALA A 87 -10.52 -7.25 3.34
CA ALA A 87 -10.30 -6.99 4.76
C ALA A 87 -9.35 -5.80 5.03
N ILE A 88 -8.73 -5.21 4.00
CA ILE A 88 -7.71 -4.16 4.18
C ILE A 88 -8.22 -3.03 5.09
N SER A 89 -9.46 -2.57 4.89
CA SER A 89 -10.07 -1.53 5.73
C SER A 89 -10.40 -1.96 7.15
N GLN A 90 -10.45 -3.29 7.40
CA GLN A 90 -10.78 -3.91 8.68
C GLN A 90 -9.55 -4.41 9.43
N LEU A 91 -8.35 -4.27 8.85
CA LEU A 91 -7.12 -4.67 9.50
C LEU A 91 -6.99 -4.02 10.88
N PRO A 92 -6.50 -4.75 11.88
CA PRO A 92 -6.26 -4.19 13.21
C PRO A 92 -5.15 -3.13 13.17
N HIS A 93 -5.20 -2.17 14.09
CA HIS A 93 -4.05 -1.30 14.35
C HIS A 93 -2.92 -2.13 15.03
N PRO A 94 -1.61 -1.97 14.67
CA PRO A 94 -1.08 -0.99 13.70
C PRO A 94 -1.02 -1.49 12.23
N ALA A 95 -1.38 -2.76 11.95
CA ALA A 95 -1.23 -3.36 10.62
C ALA A 95 -1.92 -2.53 9.52
N ARG A 96 -3.11 -1.98 9.81
CA ARG A 96 -3.83 -1.13 8.85
C ARG A 96 -3.04 0.14 8.48
N GLU A 97 -2.47 0.81 9.46
CA GLU A 97 -1.69 2.04 9.22
C GLU A 97 -0.42 1.73 8.43
N SER A 98 0.29 0.66 8.79
CA SER A 98 1.50 0.23 8.11
C SER A 98 1.22 -0.22 6.67
N TRP A 99 0.07 -0.89 6.44
CA TRP A 99 -0.37 -1.26 5.09
C TRP A 99 -0.57 -0.02 4.22
N PHE A 100 -1.39 0.93 4.66
CA PHE A 100 -1.68 2.13 3.87
C PHE A 100 -0.45 3.02 3.69
N ALA A 101 0.42 3.13 4.69
CA ALA A 101 1.66 3.88 4.56
C ALA A 101 2.58 3.28 3.49
N PHE A 102 2.67 1.94 3.43
CA PHE A 102 3.43 1.21 2.41
C PHE A 102 2.85 1.44 1.01
N ASP A 103 1.55 1.21 0.84
CA ASP A 103 0.84 1.37 -0.43
C ASP A 103 1.00 2.79 -0.99
N HIS A 104 0.69 3.80 -0.19
CA HIS A 104 0.79 5.20 -0.58
C HIS A 104 2.23 5.67 -0.84
N TYR A 105 3.21 5.14 -0.11
CA TYR A 105 4.60 5.52 -0.32
C TYR A 105 5.07 5.16 -1.74
N TYR A 106 4.71 3.98 -2.22
CA TYR A 106 5.19 3.48 -3.51
C TYR A 106 4.38 3.93 -4.71
N SER A 107 3.11 4.30 -4.51
CA SER A 107 2.21 4.65 -5.61
C SER A 107 2.00 6.15 -5.80
N ASP A 108 1.58 6.85 -4.76
CA ASP A 108 1.04 8.21 -4.86
C ASP A 108 2.01 9.24 -5.46
N ARG A 109 3.29 9.13 -5.13
CA ARG A 109 4.32 10.08 -5.59
C ARG A 109 4.55 10.06 -7.10
N TYR A 110 4.22 8.96 -7.75
CA TYR A 110 4.44 8.78 -9.18
C TYR A 110 3.21 9.10 -10.03
N PHE A 111 2.04 9.17 -9.44
CA PHE A 111 0.79 9.32 -10.19
C PHE A 111 0.73 10.56 -11.07
N VAL A 112 1.23 11.69 -10.60
CA VAL A 112 1.23 12.93 -11.40
C VAL A 112 2.16 12.77 -12.61
N MET A 113 3.38 12.28 -12.38
CA MET A 113 4.36 12.06 -13.45
C MET A 113 3.84 11.05 -14.49
N LEU A 114 3.24 9.95 -14.03
CA LEU A 114 2.70 8.91 -14.91
C LEU A 114 1.49 9.42 -15.71
N ALA A 115 0.61 10.23 -15.11
CA ALA A 115 -0.50 10.84 -15.82
C ALA A 115 -0.04 11.84 -16.90
N GLU A 116 1.03 12.61 -16.62
CA GLU A 116 1.65 13.50 -17.60
C GLU A 116 2.31 12.71 -18.74
N GLU A 117 3.00 11.64 -18.44
CA GLU A 117 3.62 10.75 -19.43
C GLU A 117 2.56 10.09 -20.33
N LEU A 118 1.41 9.65 -19.76
CA LEU A 118 0.28 9.13 -20.53
C LEU A 118 -0.32 10.20 -21.45
N ARG A 119 -0.46 11.45 -20.95
CA ARG A 119 -0.90 12.58 -21.79
C ARG A 119 0.01 12.81 -22.96
N ASP A 120 1.32 12.89 -22.70
CA ASP A 120 2.30 13.31 -23.70
C ASP A 120 2.57 12.25 -24.76
N ARG A 121 2.42 10.96 -24.40
CA ARG A 121 2.67 9.86 -25.34
C ARG A 121 1.41 9.34 -26.03
N LEU A 122 0.29 9.25 -25.32
CA LEU A 122 -0.89 8.55 -25.80
C LEU A 122 -2.14 9.43 -25.86
N ASN A 123 -2.30 10.35 -24.93
CA ASN A 123 -3.46 11.24 -24.78
C ASN A 123 -4.80 10.52 -25.01
N PRO A 124 -5.09 9.45 -24.26
CA PRO A 124 -6.26 8.60 -24.50
C PRO A 124 -7.56 9.35 -24.27
N GLN A 125 -8.62 8.99 -25.02
CA GLN A 125 -9.97 9.49 -24.76
C GLN A 125 -10.65 8.70 -23.63
N THR A 126 -10.28 7.40 -23.50
CA THR A 126 -10.85 6.49 -22.52
C THR A 126 -9.74 5.69 -21.83
N LEU A 127 -9.78 5.65 -20.51
CA LEU A 127 -8.81 4.93 -19.68
C LEU A 127 -9.54 4.05 -18.66
N PHE A 128 -9.12 2.80 -18.55
CA PHE A 128 -9.52 1.91 -17.45
C PHE A 128 -8.40 1.86 -16.41
N ASP A 129 -8.74 2.19 -15.17
CA ASP A 129 -7.88 2.12 -14.00
C ASP A 129 -8.26 0.88 -13.20
N VAL A 130 -7.56 -0.24 -13.48
CA VAL A 130 -7.85 -1.56 -12.89
C VAL A 130 -7.09 -1.71 -11.58
N GLY A 131 -7.81 -2.00 -10.50
CA GLY A 131 -7.25 -1.99 -9.14
C GLY A 131 -6.99 -0.56 -8.64
N GLY A 132 -7.78 0.42 -9.10
CA GLY A 132 -7.54 1.85 -8.84
C GLY A 132 -7.78 2.32 -7.40
N ASN A 133 -8.19 1.40 -6.50
CA ASN A 133 -8.32 1.60 -5.06
C ASN A 133 -9.14 2.86 -4.72
N THR A 134 -8.51 3.88 -4.12
CA THR A 134 -9.17 5.13 -3.71
C THR A 134 -9.36 6.14 -4.86
N GLY A 135 -8.96 5.80 -6.09
CA GLY A 135 -9.09 6.64 -7.28
C GLY A 135 -8.08 7.78 -7.41
N LYS A 136 -6.97 7.73 -6.68
CA LYS A 136 -5.95 8.79 -6.73
C LYS A 136 -5.27 8.90 -8.09
N PHE A 137 -4.96 7.75 -8.74
CA PHE A 137 -4.41 7.76 -10.10
C PHE A 137 -5.44 8.25 -11.12
N ALA A 138 -6.68 7.78 -11.01
CA ALA A 138 -7.78 8.29 -11.83
C ALA A 138 -7.91 9.82 -11.74
N ALA A 139 -7.82 10.39 -10.53
CA ALA A 139 -7.86 11.85 -10.33
C ALA A 139 -6.67 12.56 -10.98
N ALA A 140 -5.46 12.01 -10.88
CA ALA A 140 -4.27 12.55 -11.54
C ALA A 140 -4.44 12.57 -13.07
N CYS A 141 -4.94 11.48 -13.66
CA CYS A 141 -5.23 11.37 -15.08
C CYS A 141 -6.30 12.36 -15.53
N LEU A 142 -7.41 12.46 -14.80
CA LEU A 142 -8.51 13.40 -15.11
C LEU A 142 -8.07 14.87 -15.05
N LYS A 143 -7.16 15.18 -14.14
CA LYS A 143 -6.55 16.51 -14.02
C LYS A 143 -5.57 16.80 -15.16
N ALA A 144 -4.71 15.84 -15.51
CA ALA A 144 -3.68 16.02 -16.55
C ALA A 144 -4.28 16.02 -17.96
N MET A 145 -5.39 15.29 -18.18
CA MET A 145 -6.01 15.06 -19.50
C MET A 145 -7.50 15.49 -19.50
N PRO A 146 -7.81 16.76 -19.83
CA PRO A 146 -9.17 17.31 -19.71
C PRO A 146 -10.23 16.63 -20.58
N GLN A 147 -9.84 15.91 -21.63
CA GLN A 147 -10.76 15.21 -22.56
C GLN A 147 -10.95 13.72 -22.22
N THR A 148 -10.09 13.18 -21.36
CA THR A 148 -10.11 11.76 -21.01
C THR A 148 -11.25 11.43 -20.05
N ARG A 149 -11.93 10.31 -20.32
CA ARG A 149 -12.85 9.65 -19.38
C ARG A 149 -12.14 8.50 -18.70
N VAL A 150 -12.29 8.37 -17.39
CA VAL A 150 -11.68 7.29 -16.61
C VAL A 150 -12.77 6.43 -15.98
N THR A 151 -12.68 5.12 -16.18
CA THR A 151 -13.47 4.13 -15.45
C THR A 151 -12.54 3.36 -14.52
N LEU A 152 -12.75 3.54 -13.23
CA LEU A 152 -12.09 2.74 -12.20
C LEU A 152 -12.77 1.37 -12.13
N ILE A 153 -11.98 0.30 -12.12
CA ILE A 153 -12.47 -1.08 -12.08
C ILE A 153 -11.85 -1.76 -10.86
N ASP A 154 -12.68 -2.07 -9.86
CA ASP A 154 -12.20 -2.61 -8.58
C ASP A 154 -13.30 -3.38 -7.86
N LEU A 155 -13.00 -3.92 -6.68
CA LEU A 155 -13.98 -4.52 -5.79
C LEU A 155 -15.07 -3.51 -5.40
N PRO A 156 -16.30 -3.95 -5.11
CA PRO A 156 -17.43 -3.06 -4.78
C PRO A 156 -17.11 -2.03 -3.69
N GLN A 157 -16.39 -2.46 -2.65
CA GLN A 157 -16.02 -1.58 -1.53
C GLN A 157 -15.03 -0.49 -1.96
N GLN A 158 -14.08 -0.82 -2.84
CA GLN A 158 -13.11 0.15 -3.35
C GLN A 158 -13.79 1.13 -4.32
N CYS A 159 -14.68 0.65 -5.18
CA CYS A 159 -15.50 1.49 -6.04
C CYS A 159 -16.32 2.50 -5.22
N ALA A 160 -16.98 2.06 -4.14
CA ALA A 160 -17.72 2.94 -3.24
C ALA A 160 -16.81 3.99 -2.56
N THR A 161 -15.61 3.58 -2.14
CA THR A 161 -14.61 4.47 -1.55
C THR A 161 -14.14 5.52 -2.56
N ALA A 162 -13.80 5.12 -3.78
CA ALA A 162 -13.40 6.04 -4.85
C ALA A 162 -14.53 7.03 -5.20
N CYS A 163 -15.76 6.55 -5.36
CA CYS A 163 -16.92 7.40 -5.67
C CYS A 163 -17.22 8.44 -4.56
N SER A 164 -16.89 8.14 -3.30
CA SER A 164 -17.06 9.07 -2.18
C SER A 164 -15.85 9.99 -1.97
N ASN A 165 -14.75 9.77 -2.69
CA ASN A 165 -13.53 10.54 -2.53
C ASN A 165 -13.67 11.94 -3.11
N SER A 166 -13.52 12.96 -2.27
CA SER A 166 -13.67 14.38 -2.65
C SER A 166 -12.71 14.82 -3.76
N ILE A 167 -11.57 14.14 -3.94
CA ILE A 167 -10.62 14.48 -5.02
C ILE A 167 -11.19 14.21 -6.42
N LEU A 168 -12.17 13.32 -6.55
CA LEU A 168 -12.85 12.97 -7.80
C LEU A 168 -14.10 13.80 -8.06
N ALA A 169 -14.64 14.48 -7.06
CA ALA A 169 -15.85 15.29 -7.19
C ALA A 169 -15.80 16.34 -8.34
N PRO A 170 -14.66 17.02 -8.61
CA PRO A 170 -14.56 17.96 -9.74
C PRO A 170 -14.66 17.30 -11.13
N PHE A 171 -14.58 15.98 -11.20
CA PHE A 171 -14.50 15.20 -12.45
C PHE A 171 -15.66 14.23 -12.60
N ALA A 172 -16.74 14.41 -11.85
CA ALA A 172 -17.90 13.49 -11.82
C ALA A 172 -18.56 13.26 -13.20
N ASP A 173 -18.41 14.18 -14.13
CA ASP A 173 -18.88 14.07 -15.51
C ASP A 173 -18.01 13.15 -16.39
N ARG A 174 -16.78 12.88 -15.98
CA ARG A 174 -15.78 12.10 -16.72
C ARG A 174 -15.23 10.89 -15.93
N PHE A 175 -15.67 10.71 -14.70
CA PHE A 175 -15.31 9.59 -13.83
C PHE A 175 -16.49 8.63 -13.70
N SER A 176 -16.20 7.33 -13.75
CA SER A 176 -17.13 6.26 -13.41
C SER A 176 -16.39 5.14 -12.70
N ALA A 177 -17.13 4.29 -11.99
CA ALA A 177 -16.61 3.07 -11.38
C ALA A 177 -17.39 1.85 -11.86
N ALA A 178 -16.71 0.73 -12.04
CA ALA A 178 -17.29 -0.55 -12.40
C ALA A 178 -16.79 -1.64 -11.44
N GLU A 179 -17.72 -2.30 -10.79
CA GLU A 179 -17.42 -3.30 -9.78
C GLU A 179 -17.04 -4.63 -10.43
N VAL A 180 -15.94 -5.24 -9.98
CA VAL A 180 -15.54 -6.57 -10.38
C VAL A 180 -14.74 -7.24 -9.27
N ASP A 181 -14.95 -8.55 -9.12
CA ASP A 181 -14.12 -9.41 -8.29
C ASP A 181 -13.39 -10.39 -9.20
N TRP A 182 -12.14 -10.08 -9.52
CA TRP A 182 -11.31 -10.88 -10.43
C TRP A 182 -10.98 -12.29 -9.92
N LEU A 183 -11.25 -12.57 -8.64
CA LEU A 183 -11.08 -13.92 -8.08
C LEU A 183 -12.26 -14.84 -8.41
N LYS A 184 -13.37 -14.29 -8.90
CA LYS A 184 -14.52 -15.07 -9.34
C LYS A 184 -14.38 -15.45 -10.82
N PRO A 185 -14.69 -16.69 -11.19
CA PRO A 185 -14.66 -17.10 -12.59
C PRO A 185 -15.69 -16.31 -13.41
N ASP A 186 -15.35 -16.03 -14.67
CA ASP A 186 -16.21 -15.37 -15.65
C ASP A 186 -16.70 -13.95 -15.25
N CYS A 187 -16.02 -13.30 -14.32
CA CYS A 187 -16.31 -11.91 -13.92
C CYS A 187 -15.59 -10.93 -14.84
N PHE A 188 -16.38 -10.20 -15.62
CA PHE A 188 -15.90 -9.05 -16.39
C PHE A 188 -16.66 -7.80 -15.97
N PRO A 189 -16.00 -6.63 -15.93
CA PRO A 189 -16.69 -5.40 -15.58
C PRO A 189 -17.76 -5.04 -16.62
N ALA A 190 -18.93 -4.65 -16.14
CA ALA A 190 -20.03 -4.20 -17.02
C ALA A 190 -19.76 -2.77 -17.51
N VAL A 191 -18.77 -2.62 -18.41
CA VAL A 191 -18.44 -1.35 -19.05
C VAL A 191 -18.99 -1.35 -20.49
N GLY A 192 -19.81 -0.36 -20.83
CA GLY A 192 -20.47 -0.28 -22.14
C GLY A 192 -19.57 0.25 -23.27
N HIS A 193 -18.25 0.37 -23.07
CA HIS A 193 -17.32 0.95 -24.03
C HIS A 193 -15.92 0.30 -23.95
N LYS A 194 -15.10 0.56 -24.96
CA LYS A 194 -13.69 0.13 -24.99
C LYS A 194 -12.81 1.22 -24.38
N ALA A 195 -11.65 0.82 -23.84
CA ALA A 195 -10.61 1.73 -23.43
C ALA A 195 -9.51 1.84 -24.48
N ASP A 196 -8.95 3.04 -24.63
CA ASP A 196 -7.72 3.26 -25.41
C ASP A 196 -6.49 2.79 -24.61
N VAL A 197 -6.57 2.92 -23.29
CA VAL A 197 -5.54 2.48 -22.35
C VAL A 197 -6.19 1.71 -21.19
N ILE A 198 -5.59 0.58 -20.84
CA ILE A 198 -5.88 -0.15 -19.61
C ILE A 198 -4.64 -0.02 -18.73
N TRP A 199 -4.83 0.64 -17.59
CA TRP A 199 -3.80 0.80 -16.58
C TRP A 199 -4.01 -0.23 -15.47
N MET A 200 -2.98 -0.98 -15.17
CA MET A 200 -2.95 -1.96 -14.08
C MET A 200 -1.66 -1.73 -13.32
N SER A 201 -1.75 -1.12 -12.14
CA SER A 201 -0.64 -0.96 -11.23
C SER A 201 -0.93 -1.76 -9.97
N GLN A 202 -0.12 -2.76 -9.71
CA GLN A 202 -0.07 -3.50 -8.45
C GLN A 202 -1.39 -4.08 -7.93
#